data_f56a77f9e4a6dc524eaa0e21aa94785c
#
_entry.id   f56a77f9e4a6dc524eaa0e21aa94785c
#
_cell.length_a   1.000
_cell.length_b   1.000
_cell.length_c   1.000
_cell.angle_alpha   90.00
_cell.angle_beta   90.00
_cell.angle_gamma   90.00
#
_symmetry.space_group_name_H-M   'P 1'
#
loop_
_entity.id
_entity.type
_entity.pdbx_description
1 polymer ?
#
loop_
_entity_poly.entity_id
_entity_poly.type
_entity_poly.pdbx_seq_one_letter_code
_entity_poly.pdbx_strand_id
1 'polypeptide(L)'
;MKMSKRNIDALRFKEVFVIWKQLGVNNGYIATNHLFFKHAVNRELKVIILEFIQFLKEENKQLEKLLKENGVLAPPLSIDQGNLQIAKIRGKTAVNDCEISAILSMNIASSLISVSQAMDMSIEHTLSTKYQVFHMKYANLGAKLIALSHKKRWLLAPSTM
;
A
#
# COMPACT_ATOMS: atom_id res chain seq x y z
N MET A 1 43.22 -15.59 13.40
CA MET A 1 41.87 -15.51 14.03
C MET A 1 40.93 -14.88 13.01
N LYS A 2 40.18 -15.70 12.29
CA LYS A 2 39.17 -15.17 11.35
C LYS A 2 38.01 -14.62 12.16
N MET A 3 37.92 -13.32 12.29
CA MET A 3 36.69 -12.68 12.76
C MET A 3 35.58 -13.06 11.79
N SER A 4 34.65 -13.85 12.26
CA SER A 4 33.39 -14.13 11.58
C SER A 4 32.81 -12.81 11.10
N LYS A 5 32.60 -12.65 9.80
CA LYS A 5 31.73 -11.61 9.27
C LYS A 5 30.38 -11.81 9.96
N ARG A 6 30.14 -11.10 11.05
CA ARG A 6 28.78 -10.95 11.60
C ARG A 6 27.93 -10.47 10.45
N ASN A 7 26.87 -11.20 10.17
CA ASN A 7 25.86 -10.82 9.20
C ASN A 7 25.39 -9.39 9.50
N ILE A 8 26.03 -8.43 8.86
CA ILE A 8 25.67 -6.99 8.97
C ILE A 8 24.30 -6.77 8.31
N ASP A 9 23.85 -7.74 7.51
CA ASP A 9 22.63 -7.68 6.70
C ASP A 9 21.45 -8.46 7.30
N ALA A 10 21.54 -9.00 8.51
CA ALA A 10 20.43 -9.72 9.14
C ALA A 10 19.36 -8.73 9.60
N LEU A 11 18.12 -8.96 9.19
CA LEU A 11 16.97 -8.21 9.65
C LEU A 11 16.80 -8.33 11.17
N ARG A 12 16.55 -7.21 11.82
CA ARG A 12 16.22 -7.17 13.25
C ARG A 12 14.74 -7.53 13.45
N PHE A 13 14.42 -7.98 14.66
CA PHE A 13 13.05 -8.34 15.03
C PHE A 13 12.01 -7.22 14.70
N LYS A 14 12.37 -5.96 14.98
CA LYS A 14 11.50 -4.82 14.65
C LYS A 14 11.27 -4.66 13.15
N GLU A 15 12.29 -4.85 12.34
CA GLU A 15 12.19 -4.77 10.88
C GLU A 15 11.33 -5.91 10.31
N VAL A 16 11.49 -7.13 10.83
CA VAL A 16 10.64 -8.27 10.48
C VAL A 16 9.18 -8.00 10.80
N PHE A 17 8.89 -7.44 11.97
CA PHE A 17 7.52 -7.11 12.37
C PHE A 17 6.90 -6.03 11.48
N VAL A 18 7.67 -4.99 11.12
CA VAL A 18 7.22 -3.93 10.21
C VAL A 18 6.91 -4.50 8.83
N ILE A 19 7.77 -5.36 8.30
CA ILE A 19 7.55 -6.05 7.01
C ILE A 19 6.29 -6.91 7.07
N TRP A 20 6.12 -7.70 8.12
CA TRP A 20 4.95 -8.56 8.31
C TRP A 20 3.64 -7.78 8.31
N LYS A 21 3.61 -6.69 9.07
CA LYS A 21 2.46 -5.78 9.12
C LYS A 21 2.18 -5.17 7.75
N GLN A 22 3.21 -4.71 7.06
CA GLN A 22 3.10 -4.09 5.74
C GLN A 22 2.51 -5.06 4.72
N LEU A 23 2.98 -6.31 4.70
CA LEU A 23 2.43 -7.34 3.82
C LEU A 23 0.95 -7.61 4.08
N GLY A 24 0.54 -7.69 5.35
CA GLY A 24 -0.86 -7.87 5.71
C GLY A 24 -1.75 -6.71 5.25
N VAL A 25 -1.32 -5.48 5.46
CA VAL A 25 -2.04 -4.28 5.03
C VAL A 25 -2.11 -4.20 3.50
N ASN A 26 -1.01 -4.45 2.82
CA ASN A 26 -0.95 -4.42 1.35
C ASN A 26 -1.89 -5.45 0.72
N ASN A 27 -1.96 -6.66 1.28
CA ASN A 27 -2.89 -7.69 0.81
C ASN A 27 -4.35 -7.24 0.96
N GLY A 28 -4.70 -6.59 2.05
CA GLY A 28 -6.02 -5.98 2.25
C GLY A 28 -6.32 -4.90 1.20
N TYR A 29 -5.36 -4.03 0.92
CA TYR A 29 -5.51 -2.99 -0.10
C TYR A 29 -5.63 -3.58 -1.52
N ILE A 30 -4.86 -4.61 -1.85
CA ILE A 30 -4.98 -5.30 -3.15
C ILE A 30 -6.40 -5.84 -3.34
N ALA A 31 -6.94 -6.53 -2.35
CA ALA A 31 -8.30 -7.07 -2.40
C ALA A 31 -9.35 -5.97 -2.57
N THR A 32 -9.26 -4.91 -1.78
CA THR A 32 -10.16 -3.75 -1.85
C THR A 32 -10.08 -3.04 -3.21
N ASN A 33 -8.89 -2.85 -3.75
CA ASN A 33 -8.71 -2.19 -5.03
C ASN A 33 -9.19 -3.02 -6.21
N HIS A 34 -9.13 -4.34 -6.16
CA HIS A 34 -9.79 -5.18 -7.16
C HIS A 34 -11.31 -4.98 -7.16
N LEU A 35 -11.92 -4.82 -5.99
CA LEU A 35 -13.34 -4.49 -5.88
C LEU A 35 -13.63 -3.09 -6.45
N PHE A 36 -12.83 -2.09 -6.10
CA PHE A 36 -12.97 -0.73 -6.64
C PHE A 36 -12.85 -0.70 -8.16
N PHE A 37 -11.92 -1.44 -8.72
CA PHE A 37 -11.76 -1.53 -10.18
C PHE A 37 -13.03 -2.03 -10.88
N LYS A 38 -13.74 -2.98 -10.28
CA LYS A 38 -15.00 -3.49 -10.82
C LYS A 38 -16.12 -2.45 -10.78
N HIS A 39 -16.15 -1.59 -9.77
CA HIS A 39 -17.20 -0.59 -9.57
C HIS A 39 -16.89 0.77 -10.21
N ALA A 40 -15.62 1.11 -10.41
CA ALA A 40 -15.24 2.36 -11.03
C ALA A 40 -15.73 2.46 -12.48
N VAL A 41 -16.23 3.63 -12.85
CA VAL A 41 -16.69 3.96 -14.20
C VAL A 41 -15.68 4.82 -14.94
N ASN A 42 -15.03 5.76 -14.25
CA ASN A 42 -14.05 6.67 -14.83
C ASN A 42 -12.78 5.92 -15.24
N ARG A 43 -12.36 6.09 -16.49
CA ARG A 43 -11.19 5.39 -17.05
C ARG A 43 -9.87 5.81 -16.40
N GLU A 44 -9.69 7.08 -16.11
CA GLU A 44 -8.47 7.59 -15.46
C GLU A 44 -8.36 7.05 -14.02
N LEU A 45 -9.48 6.99 -13.30
CA LEU A 45 -9.53 6.37 -11.97
C LEU A 45 -9.17 4.89 -12.01
N LYS A 46 -9.69 4.15 -12.98
CA LYS A 46 -9.33 2.72 -13.17
C LYS A 46 -7.83 2.53 -13.39
N VAL A 47 -7.19 3.41 -14.16
CA VAL A 47 -5.73 3.35 -14.37
C VAL A 47 -4.98 3.56 -13.06
N ILE A 48 -5.37 4.54 -12.26
CA ILE A 48 -4.76 4.80 -10.95
C ILE A 48 -4.95 3.60 -10.00
N ILE A 49 -6.12 2.99 -9.99
CA ILE A 49 -6.39 1.79 -9.19
C ILE A 49 -5.46 0.64 -9.61
N LEU A 50 -5.29 0.41 -10.90
CA LEU A 50 -4.40 -0.64 -11.40
C LEU A 50 -2.93 -0.35 -11.08
N GLU A 51 -2.47 0.90 -11.20
CA GLU A 51 -1.13 1.29 -10.80
C GLU A 51 -0.90 1.01 -9.30
N PHE A 52 -1.87 1.33 -8.46
CA PHE A 52 -1.76 1.08 -7.03
C PHE A 52 -1.68 -0.42 -6.72
N ILE A 53 -2.53 -1.24 -7.33
CA ILE A 53 -2.46 -2.70 -7.20
C ILE A 53 -1.08 -3.21 -7.61
N GLN A 54 -0.55 -2.72 -8.73
CA GLN A 54 0.75 -3.14 -9.24
C GLN A 54 1.89 -2.76 -8.27
N PHE A 55 1.87 -1.55 -7.73
CA PHE A 55 2.87 -1.10 -6.75
C PHE A 55 2.82 -1.93 -5.46
N LEU A 56 1.62 -2.23 -4.96
CA LEU A 56 1.45 -3.08 -3.78
C LEU A 56 1.97 -4.51 -4.02
N LYS A 57 1.71 -5.09 -5.18
CA LYS A 57 2.22 -6.42 -5.55
C LYS A 57 3.74 -6.44 -5.69
N GLU A 58 4.31 -5.40 -6.29
CA GLU A 58 5.76 -5.24 -6.43
C GLU A 58 6.44 -5.13 -5.06
N GLU A 59 5.89 -4.28 -4.19
CA GLU A 59 6.37 -4.14 -2.82
C GLU A 59 6.31 -5.47 -2.07
N ASN A 60 5.16 -6.14 -2.12
CA ASN A 60 4.99 -7.45 -1.48
C ASN A 60 6.04 -8.46 -1.96
N LYS A 61 6.24 -8.55 -3.26
CA LYS A 61 7.23 -9.46 -3.85
C LYS A 61 8.65 -9.20 -3.31
N GLN A 62 9.03 -7.94 -3.21
CA GLN A 62 10.36 -7.56 -2.69
C GLN A 62 10.47 -7.82 -1.19
N LEU A 63 9.44 -7.53 -0.41
CA LEU A 63 9.42 -7.77 1.03
C LEU A 63 9.36 -9.26 1.37
N GLU A 64 8.58 -10.05 0.65
CA GLU A 64 8.53 -11.51 0.79
C GLU A 64 9.88 -12.15 0.49
N LYS A 65 10.55 -11.71 -0.58
CA LYS A 65 11.89 -12.17 -0.91
C LYS A 65 12.86 -11.90 0.24
N LEU A 66 12.81 -10.70 0.81
CA LEU A 66 13.67 -10.31 1.92
C LEU A 66 13.42 -11.16 3.17
N LEU A 67 12.15 -11.43 3.52
CA LEU A 67 11.80 -12.35 4.61
C LEU A 67 12.35 -13.75 4.36
N LYS A 68 12.15 -14.28 3.16
CA LYS A 68 12.61 -15.63 2.78
C LYS A 68 14.14 -15.77 2.88
N GLU A 69 14.87 -14.76 2.42
CA GLU A 69 16.35 -14.71 2.51
C GLU A 69 16.83 -14.68 3.97
N ASN A 70 16.01 -14.21 4.89
CA ASN A 70 16.28 -14.19 6.33
C ASN A 70 15.61 -15.34 7.11
N GLY A 71 15.08 -16.36 6.43
CA GLY A 71 14.49 -17.54 7.04
C GLY A 71 13.15 -17.29 7.73
N VAL A 72 12.44 -16.21 7.39
CA VAL A 72 11.15 -15.84 7.97
C VAL A 72 10.03 -16.15 6.97
N LEU A 73 8.96 -16.78 7.45
CA LEU A 73 7.76 -17.04 6.65
C LEU A 73 6.93 -15.76 6.50
N ALA A 74 6.45 -15.50 5.27
CA ALA A 74 5.48 -14.44 5.03
C ALA A 74 4.14 -14.75 5.71
N PRO A 75 3.35 -13.71 6.09
CA PRO A 75 2.03 -13.92 6.64
C PRO A 75 1.11 -14.61 5.62
N PRO A 76 0.18 -15.47 6.06
CA PRO A 76 -0.78 -16.08 5.16
C PRO A 76 -1.66 -15.02 4.49
N LEU A 77 -2.00 -15.23 3.23
CA LEU A 77 -2.91 -14.37 2.50
C LEU A 77 -4.32 -14.48 3.08
N SER A 78 -4.83 -13.41 3.66
CA SER A 78 -6.25 -13.32 4.05
C SER A 78 -7.07 -12.75 2.87
N ILE A 79 -7.26 -13.56 1.82
CA ILE A 79 -7.88 -13.11 0.56
C ILE A 79 -9.37 -12.78 0.72
N ASP A 80 -10.07 -13.42 1.69
CA ASP A 80 -11.53 -13.38 1.75
C ASP A 80 -12.13 -12.38 2.73
N GLN A 81 -11.39 -11.95 3.76
CA GLN A 81 -11.96 -11.13 4.84
C GLN A 81 -12.22 -9.68 4.43
N GLY A 82 -11.41 -9.08 3.58
CA GLY A 82 -11.59 -7.71 3.10
C GLY A 82 -12.82 -7.55 2.21
N ASN A 83 -13.05 -8.49 1.31
CA ASN A 83 -14.21 -8.48 0.40
C ASN A 83 -15.54 -8.66 1.12
N LEU A 84 -15.56 -9.49 2.16
CA LEU A 84 -16.76 -9.76 2.96
C LEU A 84 -17.14 -8.59 3.86
N GLN A 85 -16.18 -7.85 4.41
CA GLN A 85 -16.45 -6.72 5.29
C GLN A 85 -17.02 -5.51 4.54
N ILE A 86 -16.50 -5.19 3.37
CA ILE A 86 -17.00 -4.05 2.56
C ILE A 86 -18.41 -4.35 2.03
N ALA A 87 -18.66 -5.58 1.58
CA ALA A 87 -20.00 -5.99 1.15
C ALA A 87 -21.02 -6.00 2.28
N LYS A 88 -20.61 -6.32 3.52
CA LYS A 88 -21.48 -6.30 4.70
C LYS A 88 -21.76 -4.90 5.22
N ILE A 89 -20.80 -3.97 5.15
CA ILE A 89 -20.91 -2.62 5.70
C ILE A 89 -21.80 -1.73 4.83
N ARG A 90 -21.83 -1.93 3.52
CA ARG A 90 -22.52 -1.04 2.58
C ARG A 90 -23.78 -1.61 1.95
N GLY A 91 -24.18 -2.82 2.28
CA GLY A 91 -25.36 -3.44 1.67
C GLY A 91 -25.22 -3.55 0.14
N LYS A 92 -26.33 -3.43 -0.59
CA LYS A 92 -26.38 -3.57 -2.06
C LYS A 92 -26.02 -2.30 -2.84
N THR A 93 -25.59 -1.21 -2.17
CA THR A 93 -25.30 0.07 -2.82
C THR A 93 -23.91 0.02 -3.46
N ALA A 94 -23.86 0.19 -4.79
CA ALA A 94 -22.60 0.30 -5.52
C ALA A 94 -21.81 1.55 -5.07
N VAL A 95 -20.51 1.39 -4.87
CA VAL A 95 -19.60 2.49 -4.55
C VAL A 95 -19.36 3.30 -5.82
N ASN A 96 -19.55 4.61 -5.76
CA ASN A 96 -19.33 5.50 -6.90
C ASN A 96 -17.86 6.00 -6.98
N ASP A 97 -17.50 6.60 -8.10
CA ASP A 97 -16.13 7.08 -8.36
C ASP A 97 -15.64 8.09 -7.32
N CYS A 98 -16.50 8.98 -6.84
CA CYS A 98 -16.16 9.96 -5.81
C CYS A 98 -15.80 9.29 -4.48
N GLU A 99 -16.58 8.31 -4.06
CA GLU A 99 -16.33 7.52 -2.84
C GLU A 99 -15.07 6.67 -2.98
N ILE A 100 -14.89 6.02 -4.13
CA ILE A 100 -13.67 5.25 -4.43
C ILE A 100 -12.45 6.15 -4.37
N SER A 101 -12.50 7.32 -4.99
CA SER A 101 -11.40 8.29 -4.97
C SER A 101 -11.03 8.72 -3.54
N ALA A 102 -12.03 8.98 -2.71
CA ALA A 102 -11.81 9.37 -1.31
C ALA A 102 -11.12 8.24 -0.50
N ILE A 103 -11.62 7.02 -0.60
CA ILE A 103 -11.04 5.86 0.11
C ILE A 103 -9.64 5.54 -0.42
N LEU A 104 -9.46 5.57 -1.73
CA LEU A 104 -8.17 5.34 -2.37
C LEU A 104 -7.13 6.38 -1.93
N SER A 105 -7.52 7.65 -1.82
CA SER A 105 -6.67 8.73 -1.31
C SER A 105 -6.20 8.46 0.13
N MET A 106 -7.11 8.03 0.99
CA MET A 106 -6.78 7.65 2.37
C MET A 106 -5.83 6.45 2.43
N ASN A 107 -6.03 5.45 1.58
CA ASN A 107 -5.19 4.26 1.54
C ASN A 107 -3.77 4.60 1.05
N ILE A 108 -3.64 5.44 0.04
CA ILE A 108 -2.34 5.92 -0.46
C ILE A 108 -1.63 6.75 0.61
N ALA A 109 -2.33 7.65 1.30
CA ALA A 109 -1.78 8.43 2.40
C ALA A 109 -1.30 7.54 3.55
N SER A 110 -2.05 6.51 3.91
CA SER A 110 -1.66 5.52 4.92
C SER A 110 -0.42 4.74 4.48
N SER A 111 -0.30 4.39 3.21
CA SER A 111 0.89 3.73 2.67
C SER A 111 2.13 4.63 2.75
N LEU A 112 1.98 5.93 2.43
CA LEU A 112 3.06 6.92 2.59
C LEU A 112 3.54 7.03 4.04
N ILE A 113 2.63 7.12 5.00
CA ILE A 113 2.96 7.19 6.42
C ILE A 113 3.68 5.92 6.87
N SER A 114 3.17 4.75 6.52
CA SER A 114 3.75 3.46 6.88
C SER A 114 5.16 3.29 6.32
N VAL A 115 5.37 3.66 5.07
CA VAL A 115 6.68 3.58 4.41
C VAL A 115 7.67 4.60 5.03
N SER A 116 7.21 5.81 5.34
CA SER A 116 8.04 6.82 6.03
C SER A 116 8.49 6.34 7.41
N GLN A 117 7.60 5.73 8.18
CA GLN A 117 7.94 5.14 9.48
C GLN A 117 8.90 3.96 9.33
N ALA A 118 8.71 3.13 8.31
CA ALA A 118 9.59 2.01 8.01
C ALA A 118 11.00 2.49 7.64
N MET A 119 11.12 3.57 6.89
CA MET A 119 12.42 4.19 6.56
C MET A 119 13.16 4.65 7.82
N ASP A 120 12.46 5.33 8.73
CA ASP A 120 13.04 5.81 9.99
C ASP A 120 13.52 4.67 10.90
N MET A 121 12.79 3.56 10.91
CA MET A 121 13.10 2.40 11.73
C MET A 121 14.12 1.45 11.11
N SER A 122 14.43 1.58 9.83
CA SER A 122 15.32 0.67 9.09
C SER A 122 16.77 1.07 9.25
N ILE A 123 17.56 0.17 9.82
CA ILE A 123 19.00 0.34 9.98
C ILE A 123 19.74 -0.33 8.81
N GLU A 124 19.12 -1.33 8.21
CA GLU A 124 19.68 -2.04 7.06
C GLU A 124 19.49 -1.17 5.80
N HIS A 125 20.61 -0.90 5.11
CA HIS A 125 20.65 0.05 3.99
C HIS A 125 19.80 -0.40 2.79
N THR A 126 19.81 -1.67 2.45
CA THR A 126 19.04 -2.22 1.32
C THR A 126 17.54 -2.04 1.55
N LEU A 127 17.07 -2.32 2.77
CA LEU A 127 15.67 -2.15 3.14
C LEU A 127 15.25 -0.69 3.11
N SER A 128 16.06 0.20 3.67
CA SER A 128 15.83 1.65 3.65
C SER A 128 15.71 2.17 2.22
N THR A 129 16.59 1.73 1.31
CA THR A 129 16.56 2.12 -0.11
C THR A 129 15.29 1.65 -0.80
N LYS A 130 14.82 0.42 -0.52
CA LYS A 130 13.55 -0.09 -1.06
C LYS A 130 12.38 0.78 -0.61
N TYR A 131 12.30 1.14 0.66
CA TYR A 131 11.24 2.00 1.18
C TYR A 131 11.28 3.41 0.57
N GLN A 132 12.45 3.97 0.28
CA GLN A 132 12.55 5.25 -0.43
C GLN A 132 11.90 5.17 -1.82
N VAL A 133 12.13 4.10 -2.56
CA VAL A 133 11.51 3.90 -3.89
C VAL A 133 10.00 3.78 -3.78
N PHE A 134 9.49 3.01 -2.84
CA PHE A 134 8.04 2.87 -2.63
C PHE A 134 7.40 4.18 -2.17
N HIS A 135 8.06 4.91 -1.29
CA HIS A 135 7.61 6.24 -0.87
C HIS A 135 7.40 7.17 -2.07
N MET A 136 8.38 7.23 -2.97
CA MET A 136 8.29 8.04 -4.18
C MET A 136 7.14 7.60 -5.09
N LYS A 137 6.96 6.30 -5.29
CA LYS A 137 5.87 5.75 -6.11
C LYS A 137 4.50 6.13 -5.54
N TYR A 138 4.29 5.97 -4.23
CA TYR A 138 3.03 6.33 -3.58
C TYR A 138 2.78 7.83 -3.58
N ALA A 139 3.81 8.66 -3.38
CA ALA A 139 3.69 10.11 -3.46
C ALA A 139 3.25 10.56 -4.86
N ASN A 140 3.85 10.02 -5.90
CA ASN A 140 3.48 10.32 -7.29
C ASN A 140 2.05 9.85 -7.61
N LEU A 141 1.67 8.67 -7.14
CA LEU A 141 0.32 8.15 -7.34
C LEU A 141 -0.74 9.01 -6.64
N GLY A 142 -0.45 9.42 -5.41
CA GLY A 142 -1.31 10.35 -4.65
C GLY A 142 -1.48 11.69 -5.37
N ALA A 143 -0.43 12.25 -5.94
CA ALA A 143 -0.50 13.47 -6.73
C ALA A 143 -1.38 13.32 -7.99
N LYS A 144 -1.27 12.20 -8.70
CA LYS A 144 -2.15 11.89 -9.84
C LYS A 144 -3.62 11.82 -9.43
N LEU A 145 -3.91 11.17 -8.31
CA LEU A 145 -5.28 11.04 -7.80
C LEU A 145 -5.87 12.38 -7.37
N ILE A 146 -5.07 13.22 -6.71
CA ILE A 146 -5.48 14.58 -6.34
C ILE A 146 -5.79 15.40 -7.58
N ALA A 147 -4.95 15.37 -8.59
CA ALA A 147 -5.16 16.09 -9.85
C ALA A 147 -6.46 15.64 -10.55
N LEU A 148 -6.70 14.31 -10.61
CA LEU A 148 -7.95 13.78 -11.16
C LEU A 148 -9.16 14.21 -10.34
N SER A 149 -9.07 14.15 -9.02
CA SER A 149 -10.17 14.53 -8.11
C SER A 149 -10.53 16.01 -8.24
N HIS A 150 -9.56 16.90 -8.44
CA HIS A 150 -9.81 18.31 -8.76
C HIS A 150 -10.51 18.46 -10.13
N LYS A 151 -9.99 17.80 -11.15
CA LYS A 151 -10.55 17.83 -12.51
C LYS A 151 -12.00 17.39 -12.55
N LYS A 152 -12.35 16.37 -11.76
CA LYS A 152 -13.69 15.78 -11.69
C LYS A 152 -14.59 16.42 -10.63
N ARG A 153 -14.09 17.38 -9.88
CA ARG A 153 -14.81 18.03 -8.76
C ARG A 153 -15.29 17.04 -7.68
N TRP A 154 -14.51 15.99 -7.44
CA TRP A 154 -14.76 15.06 -6.34
C TRP A 154 -14.26 15.58 -5.00
N LEU A 155 -13.35 16.55 -4.99
CA LEU A 155 -12.93 17.25 -3.79
C LEU A 155 -13.88 18.43 -3.57
N LEU A 156 -14.56 18.43 -2.42
CA LEU A 156 -15.29 19.58 -1.94
C LEU A 156 -14.27 20.65 -1.50
N ALA A 157 -14.30 21.80 -2.14
CA ALA A 157 -13.56 22.95 -1.62
C ALA A 157 -14.13 23.31 -0.24
N PRO A 158 -13.28 23.66 0.75
CA PRO A 158 -13.79 24.22 2.00
C PRO A 158 -14.67 25.41 1.66
N SER A 159 -15.88 25.44 2.21
CA SER A 159 -16.74 26.62 2.05
C SER A 159 -16.01 27.82 2.66
N THR A 160 -15.65 28.78 1.83
CA THR A 160 -15.22 30.09 2.32
C THR A 160 -16.41 30.76 3.00
N MET A 161 -16.32 30.90 4.32
CA MET A 161 -17.25 31.77 5.04
C MET A 161 -17.07 33.21 4.65
#